data_9063d5f06c428d51275ca0f86f77af84
#
_entry.id   9063d5f06c428d51275ca0f86f77af84
#
_cell.length_a   1.000
_cell.length_b   1.000
_cell.length_c   1.000
_cell.angle_alpha   90.00
_cell.angle_beta   90.00
_cell.angle_gamma   90.00
#
_symmetry.space_group_name_H-M   'P 1'
#
loop_
_entity.id
_entity.type
_entity.pdbx_description
1 polymer ?
#
loop_
_entity_poly.entity_id
_entity_poly.type
_entity_poly.pdbx_seq_one_letter_code
_entity_poly.pdbx_strand_id
1 'polypeptide(L)'
;TQLIDKNPEYESIIVFTSTKRKVADIMNAFRGKKYEVAAISSDYEQKQREDVLLGFRSKRIRVLVATDVVSRGIDIKALNLVVNFDVPNDAPDYVHRVGRTARANTTGVALTFVNEDDMYKMHKIEELIESEVPKSPLPEGFGPGPKWDPSFRKKRAGHGGGSKKPFNKGKRPFNKKWRSGKPKNNG
;
A
#
# COMPACT_ATOMS: atom_id res chain seq x y z
N THR A 1 14.94 -2.03 -9.02
CA THR A 1 15.71 -1.15 -9.92
C THR A 1 16.16 -1.87 -11.20
N GLN A 2 16.61 -3.13 -11.16
CA GLN A 2 17.13 -3.87 -12.34
C GLN A 2 16.22 -3.80 -13.59
N LEU A 3 14.89 -3.92 -13.40
CA LEU A 3 13.94 -3.81 -14.51
C LEU A 3 14.02 -2.43 -15.19
N ILE A 4 14.10 -1.38 -14.39
CA ILE A 4 14.15 0.00 -14.89
C ILE A 4 15.50 0.30 -15.54
N ASP A 5 16.57 -0.25 -14.97
CA ASP A 5 17.94 -0.10 -15.50
C ASP A 5 18.10 -0.80 -16.85
N LYS A 6 17.40 -1.93 -17.07
CA LYS A 6 17.42 -2.70 -18.35
C LYS A 6 16.48 -2.14 -19.43
N ASN A 7 15.54 -1.27 -19.08
CA ASN A 7 14.55 -0.72 -20.00
C ASN A 7 14.58 0.81 -19.94
N PRO A 8 15.57 1.44 -20.57
CA PRO A 8 15.71 2.89 -20.59
C PRO A 8 14.54 3.62 -21.25
N GLU A 9 13.79 2.93 -22.10
CA GLU A 9 12.57 3.43 -22.78
C GLU A 9 11.40 3.67 -21.81
N TYR A 10 11.44 3.12 -20.59
CA TYR A 10 10.43 3.42 -19.59
C TYR A 10 10.73 4.78 -18.93
N GLU A 11 10.25 5.85 -19.54
CA GLU A 11 10.46 7.24 -19.10
C GLU A 11 9.46 7.72 -18.04
N SER A 12 8.32 7.06 -17.92
CA SER A 12 7.23 7.43 -17.01
C SER A 12 6.78 6.19 -16.24
N ILE A 13 7.22 6.08 -14.99
CA ILE A 13 7.02 4.90 -14.14
C ILE A 13 6.32 5.32 -12.87
N ILE A 14 5.25 4.62 -12.50
CA ILE A 14 4.65 4.77 -11.17
C ILE A 14 4.80 3.47 -10.36
N VAL A 15 5.15 3.62 -9.08
CA VAL A 15 5.25 2.52 -8.13
C VAL A 15 4.21 2.72 -7.04
N PHE A 16 3.21 1.86 -7.00
CA PHE A 16 2.18 1.86 -5.96
C PHE A 16 2.57 0.98 -4.79
N THR A 17 2.37 1.48 -3.59
CA THR A 17 2.59 0.73 -2.34
C THR A 17 1.52 1.04 -1.31
N SER A 18 1.31 0.11 -0.38
CA SER A 18 0.21 0.17 0.59
C SER A 18 0.45 1.12 1.75
N THR A 19 1.70 1.46 2.07
CA THR A 19 2.04 2.24 3.28
C THR A 19 3.12 3.30 3.05
N LYS A 20 3.06 4.38 3.83
CA LYS A 20 4.08 5.44 3.83
C LYS A 20 5.48 4.91 4.18
N ARG A 21 5.58 3.92 5.07
CA ARG A 21 6.85 3.29 5.41
C ARG A 21 7.50 2.64 4.19
N LYS A 22 6.74 1.87 3.42
CA LYS A 22 7.22 1.27 2.18
C LYS A 22 7.60 2.32 1.13
N VAL A 23 6.90 3.46 1.09
CA VAL A 23 7.33 4.59 0.25
C VAL A 23 8.74 5.00 0.60
N ALA A 24 9.04 5.20 1.89
CA ALA A 24 10.39 5.56 2.35
C ALA A 24 11.43 4.49 2.02
N ASP A 25 11.11 3.21 2.21
CA ASP A 25 12.00 2.09 1.90
C ASP A 25 12.32 2.02 0.39
N ILE A 26 11.30 2.21 -0.46
CA ILE A 26 11.46 2.25 -1.91
C ILE A 26 12.30 3.46 -2.33
N MET A 27 12.03 4.66 -1.78
CA MET A 27 12.82 5.87 -2.05
C MET A 27 14.29 5.67 -1.67
N ASN A 28 14.56 5.02 -0.54
CA ASN A 28 15.94 4.69 -0.13
C ASN A 28 16.61 3.71 -1.10
N ALA A 29 15.88 2.73 -1.65
CA ALA A 29 16.42 1.79 -2.64
C ALA A 29 16.75 2.46 -3.99
N PHE A 30 16.18 3.62 -4.27
CA PHE A 30 16.50 4.43 -5.45
C PHE A 30 17.63 5.46 -5.21
N ARG A 31 18.04 5.66 -3.96
CA ARG A 31 19.11 6.62 -3.63
C ARG A 31 20.40 6.29 -4.39
N GLY A 32 21.01 7.30 -5.00
CA GLY A 32 22.23 7.13 -5.79
C GLY A 32 22.02 6.55 -7.20
N LYS A 33 20.77 6.39 -7.66
CA LYS A 33 20.49 6.01 -9.04
C LYS A 33 20.60 7.20 -9.98
N LYS A 34 20.79 6.90 -11.28
CA LYS A 34 21.02 7.91 -12.34
C LYS A 34 19.74 8.59 -12.83
N TYR A 35 18.60 8.36 -12.19
CA TYR A 35 17.32 8.95 -12.59
C TYR A 35 16.58 9.54 -11.40
N GLU A 36 15.83 10.61 -11.67
CA GLU A 36 15.08 11.31 -10.64
C GLU A 36 13.87 10.51 -10.19
N VAL A 37 13.77 10.37 -8.88
CA VAL A 37 12.68 9.68 -8.19
C VAL A 37 12.04 10.62 -7.19
N ALA A 38 10.72 10.68 -7.18
CA ALA A 38 9.97 11.43 -6.18
C ALA A 38 8.89 10.56 -5.56
N ALA A 39 8.52 10.90 -4.33
CA ALA A 39 7.37 10.32 -3.66
C ALA A 39 6.22 11.31 -3.62
N ILE A 40 5.00 10.77 -3.53
CA ILE A 40 3.82 11.56 -3.25
C ILE A 40 2.98 10.82 -2.19
N SER A 41 2.66 11.51 -1.11
CA SER A 41 1.90 10.95 0.01
C SER A 41 0.87 11.93 0.54
N SER A 42 -0.01 11.47 1.43
CA SER A 42 -1.01 12.31 2.08
C SER A 42 -0.42 13.39 2.97
N ASP A 43 0.87 13.29 3.34
CA ASP A 43 1.55 14.28 4.18
C ASP A 43 2.02 15.52 3.40
N TYR A 44 1.98 15.45 2.06
CA TYR A 44 2.38 16.57 1.23
C TYR A 44 1.28 17.62 1.18
N GLU A 45 1.67 18.88 1.32
CA GLU A 45 0.81 20.00 1.03
C GLU A 45 0.42 20.03 -0.45
N GLN A 46 -0.68 20.68 -0.77
CA GLN A 46 -1.19 20.74 -2.14
C GLN A 46 -0.15 21.24 -3.13
N LYS A 47 0.57 22.31 -2.78
CA LYS A 47 1.64 22.88 -3.62
C LYS A 47 2.75 21.86 -3.90
N GLN A 48 3.21 21.16 -2.87
CA GLN A 48 4.25 20.12 -3.02
C GLN A 48 3.80 18.99 -3.96
N ARG A 49 2.52 18.60 -3.88
CA ARG A 49 1.94 17.59 -4.79
C ARG A 49 1.95 18.08 -6.23
N GLU A 50 1.54 19.34 -6.46
CA GLU A 50 1.51 19.96 -7.79
C GLU A 50 2.91 20.04 -8.39
N ASP A 51 3.92 20.44 -7.61
CA ASP A 51 5.32 20.53 -8.05
C ASP A 51 5.87 19.14 -8.45
N VAL A 52 5.60 18.12 -7.64
CA VAL A 52 6.01 16.74 -7.96
C VAL A 52 5.31 16.24 -9.22
N LEU A 53 4.01 16.48 -9.35
CA LEU A 53 3.24 16.07 -10.53
C LEU A 53 3.68 16.81 -11.80
N LEU A 54 4.00 18.10 -11.69
CA LEU A 54 4.54 18.87 -12.80
C LEU A 54 5.92 18.31 -13.22
N GLY A 55 6.78 17.99 -12.25
CA GLY A 55 8.07 17.34 -12.49
C GLY A 55 7.93 16.00 -13.19
N PHE A 56 6.95 15.20 -12.78
CA PHE A 56 6.67 13.90 -13.38
C PHE A 56 6.08 14.01 -14.80
N ARG A 57 5.12 14.89 -15.02
CA ARG A 57 4.53 15.15 -16.35
C ARG A 57 5.54 15.70 -17.35
N SER A 58 6.49 16.52 -16.88
CA SER A 58 7.58 17.06 -17.71
C SER A 58 8.76 16.10 -17.90
N LYS A 59 8.65 14.84 -17.40
CA LYS A 59 9.68 13.80 -17.45
C LYS A 59 10.99 14.15 -16.70
N ARG A 60 11.02 15.24 -15.92
CA ARG A 60 12.14 15.53 -14.99
C ARG A 60 12.22 14.48 -13.90
N ILE A 61 11.08 14.00 -13.41
CA ILE A 61 10.98 12.88 -12.50
C ILE A 61 10.58 11.65 -13.32
N ARG A 62 11.43 10.63 -13.35
CA ARG A 62 11.20 9.40 -14.10
C ARG A 62 10.34 8.40 -13.33
N VAL A 63 10.53 8.31 -12.00
CA VAL A 63 9.83 7.37 -11.13
C VAL A 63 9.04 8.10 -10.07
N LEU A 64 7.75 7.86 -10.01
CA LEU A 64 6.87 8.37 -8.96
C LEU A 64 6.47 7.23 -8.03
N VAL A 65 6.74 7.37 -6.73
CA VAL A 65 6.31 6.41 -5.71
C VAL A 65 5.10 6.97 -4.98
N ALA A 66 4.00 6.22 -4.94
CA ALA A 66 2.74 6.71 -4.39
C ALA A 66 1.99 5.66 -3.56
N THR A 67 1.18 6.14 -2.60
CA THR A 67 0.16 5.31 -1.95
C THR A 67 -1.20 5.47 -2.64
N ASP A 68 -2.11 4.51 -2.47
CA ASP A 68 -3.44 4.51 -3.11
C ASP A 68 -4.25 5.77 -2.85
N VAL A 69 -4.24 6.26 -1.61
CA VAL A 69 -5.02 7.43 -1.19
C VAL A 69 -4.72 8.66 -2.04
N VAL A 70 -3.48 8.77 -2.50
CA VAL A 70 -3.03 9.93 -3.28
C VAL A 70 -3.25 9.73 -4.77
N SER A 71 -3.22 8.48 -5.23
CA SER A 71 -3.36 8.16 -6.66
C SER A 71 -4.78 8.39 -7.21
N ARG A 72 -5.78 8.32 -6.34
CA ARG A 72 -7.17 8.68 -6.65
C ARG A 72 -7.28 10.19 -6.77
N GLY A 73 -7.28 10.73 -7.94
CA GLY A 73 -7.35 12.19 -8.19
C GLY A 73 -6.14 12.76 -8.91
N ILE A 74 -5.11 11.94 -9.12
CA ILE A 74 -3.99 12.34 -9.97
C ILE A 74 -4.33 12.00 -11.42
N ASP A 75 -4.47 13.01 -12.26
CA ASP A 75 -4.58 12.81 -13.70
C ASP A 75 -3.20 12.55 -14.33
N ILE A 76 -2.69 11.35 -14.09
CA ILE A 76 -1.50 10.82 -14.76
C ILE A 76 -1.96 9.73 -15.71
N LYS A 77 -1.66 9.91 -16.98
CA LYS A 77 -2.10 9.02 -18.07
C LYS A 77 -0.91 8.67 -18.96
N ALA A 78 -1.03 7.55 -19.66
CA ALA A 78 -0.03 7.09 -20.64
C ALA A 78 1.35 6.77 -20.01
N LEU A 79 1.34 6.00 -18.92
CA LEU A 79 2.57 5.52 -18.30
C LEU A 79 3.18 4.36 -19.10
N ASN A 80 4.50 4.32 -19.18
CA ASN A 80 5.21 3.18 -19.75
C ASN A 80 5.15 1.97 -18.83
N LEU A 81 5.26 2.20 -17.49
CA LEU A 81 5.26 1.13 -16.52
C LEU A 81 4.47 1.52 -15.26
N VAL A 82 3.58 0.63 -14.84
CA VAL A 82 2.96 0.63 -13.52
C VAL A 82 3.52 -0.53 -12.72
N VAL A 83 4.04 -0.28 -11.54
CA VAL A 83 4.50 -1.31 -10.61
C VAL A 83 3.59 -1.32 -9.40
N ASN A 84 2.85 -2.38 -9.19
CA ASN A 84 2.19 -2.65 -7.92
C ASN A 84 3.19 -3.35 -7.00
N PHE A 85 3.85 -2.60 -6.12
CA PHE A 85 4.78 -3.15 -5.13
C PHE A 85 4.05 -4.03 -4.10
N ASP A 86 2.79 -3.72 -3.86
CA ASP A 86 1.86 -4.54 -3.10
C ASP A 86 0.60 -4.78 -3.92
N VAL A 87 0.03 -5.97 -3.79
CA VAL A 87 -1.32 -6.26 -4.31
C VAL A 87 -2.32 -5.37 -3.58
N PRO A 88 -3.15 -4.57 -4.28
CA PRO A 88 -4.14 -3.74 -3.62
C PRO A 88 -5.16 -4.58 -2.85
N ASN A 89 -5.77 -3.98 -1.83
CA ASN A 89 -6.77 -4.68 -1.03
C ASN A 89 -8.08 -4.88 -1.81
N ASP A 90 -8.39 -3.94 -2.69
CA ASP A 90 -9.62 -3.92 -3.48
C ASP A 90 -9.31 -4.14 -4.96
N ALA A 91 -10.06 -5.03 -5.59
CA ALA A 91 -9.88 -5.33 -7.00
C ALA A 91 -10.16 -4.12 -7.93
N PRO A 92 -11.14 -3.22 -7.67
CA PRO A 92 -11.27 -1.97 -8.42
C PRO A 92 -10.02 -1.10 -8.40
N ASP A 93 -9.28 -1.06 -7.28
CA ASP A 93 -8.04 -0.29 -7.19
C ASP A 93 -6.97 -0.84 -8.13
N TYR A 94 -6.89 -2.17 -8.30
CA TYR A 94 -6.02 -2.79 -9.28
C TYR A 94 -6.31 -2.29 -10.70
N VAL A 95 -7.56 -2.31 -11.10
CA VAL A 95 -8.01 -1.84 -12.41
C VAL A 95 -7.66 -0.36 -12.61
N HIS A 96 -7.90 0.48 -11.59
CA HIS A 96 -7.57 1.90 -11.63
C HIS A 96 -6.06 2.15 -11.74
N ARG A 97 -5.22 1.35 -11.07
CA ARG A 97 -3.76 1.47 -11.16
C ARG A 97 -3.26 1.04 -12.54
N VAL A 98 -3.68 -0.14 -13.01
CA VAL A 98 -3.29 -0.67 -14.32
C VAL A 98 -3.81 0.22 -15.44
N GLY A 99 -5.00 0.76 -15.32
CA GLY A 99 -5.59 1.71 -16.28
C GLY A 99 -4.81 3.01 -16.46
N ARG A 100 -3.72 3.23 -15.72
CA ARG A 100 -2.77 4.32 -15.96
C ARG A 100 -1.80 4.03 -17.11
N THR A 101 -1.61 2.76 -17.50
CA THR A 101 -0.72 2.37 -18.59
C THR A 101 -1.38 2.40 -19.95
N ALA A 102 -2.65 2.01 -20.07
CA ALA A 102 -3.30 1.79 -21.35
C ALA A 102 -4.02 3.04 -21.87
N ARG A 103 -3.65 3.53 -23.05
CA ARG A 103 -4.49 4.39 -23.90
C ARG A 103 -4.30 4.06 -25.37
N ALA A 104 -5.29 4.43 -26.18
CA ALA A 104 -5.54 3.99 -27.55
C ALA A 104 -4.34 3.85 -28.51
N ASN A 105 -3.15 4.40 -28.16
CA ASN A 105 -1.96 4.36 -29.01
C ASN A 105 -0.65 4.10 -28.24
N THR A 106 -0.68 3.71 -26.95
CA THR A 106 0.54 3.41 -26.19
C THR A 106 0.42 2.06 -25.51
N THR A 107 1.39 1.18 -25.77
CA THR A 107 1.57 -0.08 -25.04
C THR A 107 2.27 0.22 -23.72
N GLY A 108 1.55 0.13 -22.61
CA GLY A 108 2.15 0.21 -21.27
C GLY A 108 2.17 -1.16 -20.59
N VAL A 109 3.10 -1.34 -19.68
CA VAL A 109 3.29 -2.58 -18.93
C VAL A 109 2.81 -2.37 -17.49
N ALA A 110 2.09 -3.34 -16.94
CA ALA A 110 1.79 -3.41 -15.52
C ALA A 110 2.50 -4.62 -14.91
N LEU A 111 3.23 -4.40 -13.83
CA LEU A 111 3.92 -5.44 -13.08
C LEU A 111 3.39 -5.44 -11.64
N THR A 112 3.04 -6.62 -11.14
CA THR A 112 2.56 -6.78 -9.76
C THR A 112 3.45 -7.78 -9.02
N PHE A 113 4.03 -7.35 -7.90
CA PHE A 113 4.74 -8.27 -7.01
C PHE A 113 3.74 -8.98 -6.10
N VAL A 114 3.74 -10.30 -6.18
CA VAL A 114 2.84 -11.15 -5.41
C VAL A 114 3.68 -12.05 -4.51
N ASN A 115 3.54 -11.89 -3.20
CA ASN A 115 4.09 -12.81 -2.21
C ASN A 115 3.04 -13.88 -1.86
N GLU A 116 3.43 -14.88 -1.07
CA GLU A 116 2.51 -15.97 -0.67
C GLU A 116 1.24 -15.46 0.02
N ASP A 117 1.37 -14.45 0.90
CA ASP A 117 0.24 -13.89 1.65
C ASP A 117 -0.75 -13.10 0.75
N ASP A 118 -0.29 -12.63 -0.40
CA ASP A 118 -1.09 -11.84 -1.34
C ASP A 118 -1.69 -12.66 -2.52
N MET A 119 -1.33 -13.95 -2.66
CA MET A 119 -1.83 -14.79 -3.76
C MET A 119 -3.36 -14.87 -3.79
N TYR A 120 -3.99 -14.98 -2.62
CA TYR A 120 -5.45 -14.97 -2.54
C TYR A 120 -6.08 -13.65 -3.01
N LYS A 121 -5.46 -12.51 -2.67
CA LYS A 121 -5.94 -11.20 -3.14
C LYS A 121 -5.80 -11.07 -4.65
N MET A 122 -4.66 -11.51 -5.18
CA MET A 122 -4.42 -11.48 -6.62
C MET A 122 -5.41 -12.36 -7.37
N HIS A 123 -5.73 -13.53 -6.85
CA HIS A 123 -6.76 -14.41 -7.41
C HIS A 123 -8.14 -13.74 -7.44
N LYS A 124 -8.53 -13.02 -6.36
CA LYS A 124 -9.77 -12.24 -6.35
C LYS A 124 -9.80 -11.11 -7.40
N ILE A 125 -8.65 -10.53 -7.69
CA ILE A 125 -8.52 -9.56 -8.77
C ILE A 125 -8.73 -10.24 -10.12
N GLU A 126 -8.11 -11.40 -10.35
CA GLU A 126 -8.27 -12.19 -11.58
C GLU A 126 -9.73 -12.60 -11.81
N GLU A 127 -10.44 -13.00 -10.75
CA GLU A 127 -11.89 -13.29 -10.82
C GLU A 127 -12.68 -12.05 -11.26
N LEU A 128 -12.38 -10.84 -10.73
CA LEU A 128 -13.09 -9.62 -11.08
C LEU A 128 -12.84 -9.18 -12.52
N ILE A 129 -11.58 -9.28 -12.98
CA ILE A 129 -11.22 -8.86 -14.35
C ILE A 129 -11.51 -9.96 -15.38
N GLU A 130 -12.02 -11.11 -14.93
CA GLU A 130 -12.35 -12.28 -15.76
C GLU A 130 -11.17 -12.72 -16.65
N SER A 131 -9.93 -12.55 -16.14
CA SER A 131 -8.72 -12.84 -16.89
C SER A 131 -7.58 -13.24 -15.96
N GLU A 132 -6.83 -14.26 -16.34
CA GLU A 132 -5.59 -14.62 -15.65
C GLU A 132 -4.47 -13.64 -16.00
N VAL A 133 -3.76 -13.17 -14.99
CA VAL A 133 -2.56 -12.35 -15.16
C VAL A 133 -1.35 -13.27 -15.32
N PRO A 134 -0.55 -13.14 -16.39
CA PRO A 134 0.63 -13.98 -16.60
C PRO A 134 1.60 -13.94 -15.42
N LYS A 135 2.00 -15.11 -14.93
CA LYS A 135 2.97 -15.26 -13.83
C LYS A 135 4.37 -15.38 -14.41
N SER A 136 5.15 -14.33 -14.29
CA SER A 136 6.54 -14.32 -14.74
C SER A 136 7.47 -14.94 -13.70
N PRO A 137 8.48 -15.70 -14.10
CA PRO A 137 9.50 -16.19 -13.18
C PRO A 137 10.28 -15.01 -12.58
N LEU A 138 10.85 -15.22 -11.40
CA LEU A 138 11.73 -14.23 -10.81
C LEU A 138 13.00 -14.08 -11.66
N PRO A 139 13.61 -12.88 -11.70
CA PRO A 139 14.88 -12.66 -12.36
C PRO A 139 15.98 -13.57 -11.78
N GLU A 140 16.99 -13.85 -12.58
CA GLU A 140 18.17 -14.59 -12.13
C GLU A 140 18.77 -13.98 -10.86
N GLY A 141 19.19 -14.84 -9.93
CA GLY A 141 19.77 -14.43 -8.64
C GLY A 141 18.76 -14.29 -7.49
N PHE A 142 17.45 -14.39 -7.77
CA PHE A 142 16.42 -14.34 -6.71
C PHE A 142 15.92 -15.73 -6.26
N GLY A 143 16.45 -16.80 -6.88
CA GLY A 143 16.00 -18.16 -6.60
C GLY A 143 14.62 -18.48 -7.19
N PRO A 144 14.09 -19.68 -6.93
CA PRO A 144 12.74 -20.04 -7.35
C PRO A 144 11.72 -19.23 -6.54
N GLY A 145 10.82 -18.56 -7.22
CA GLY A 145 9.69 -17.88 -6.58
C GLY A 145 8.75 -18.87 -5.88
N PRO A 146 7.84 -18.38 -5.05
CA PRO A 146 6.83 -19.21 -4.43
C PRO A 146 5.95 -19.83 -5.51
N LYS A 147 5.55 -21.10 -5.30
CA LYS A 147 4.59 -21.76 -6.18
C LYS A 147 3.24 -21.05 -6.06
N TRP A 148 2.62 -20.77 -7.20
CA TRP A 148 1.30 -20.16 -7.21
C TRP A 148 0.27 -21.09 -6.55
N ASP A 149 -0.29 -20.64 -5.44
CA ASP A 149 -1.34 -21.33 -4.69
C ASP A 149 -2.30 -20.27 -4.07
N PRO A 150 -3.38 -19.93 -4.76
CA PRO A 150 -4.35 -18.94 -4.26
C PRO A 150 -5.15 -19.46 -3.04
N SER A 151 -5.10 -20.76 -2.73
CA SER A 151 -5.71 -21.32 -1.53
C SER A 151 -4.84 -21.13 -0.28
N PHE A 152 -3.55 -20.80 -0.48
CA PHE A 152 -2.62 -20.58 0.61
C PHE A 152 -3.12 -19.45 1.53
N ARG A 153 -3.32 -19.82 2.79
CA ARG A 153 -3.62 -18.85 3.84
C ARG A 153 -2.66 -19.11 5.00
N LYS A 154 -1.79 -18.16 5.24
CA LYS A 154 -0.96 -18.21 6.45
C LYS A 154 -1.87 -18.31 7.66
N LYS A 155 -1.80 -19.43 8.39
CA LYS A 155 -2.49 -19.54 9.68
C LYS A 155 -1.99 -18.36 10.53
N ARG A 156 -2.85 -17.40 10.82
CA ARG A 156 -2.54 -16.35 11.79
C ARG A 156 -2.12 -17.10 13.05
N ALA A 157 -0.85 -16.92 13.46
CA ALA A 157 -0.39 -17.40 14.75
C ALA A 157 -1.38 -16.83 15.76
N GLY A 158 -2.19 -17.74 16.33
CA GLY A 158 -3.21 -17.33 17.28
C GLY A 158 -2.50 -16.57 18.38
N HIS A 159 -2.83 -15.33 18.56
CA HIS A 159 -2.52 -14.63 19.79
C HIS A 159 -3.13 -15.51 20.88
N GLY A 160 -2.25 -16.17 21.63
CA GLY A 160 -2.62 -17.10 22.68
C GLY A 160 -3.72 -16.47 23.51
N GLY A 161 -4.85 -17.18 23.56
CA GLY A 161 -5.99 -16.76 24.35
C GLY A 161 -5.52 -16.56 25.80
N GLY A 162 -5.34 -15.29 26.17
CA GLY A 162 -5.22 -14.93 27.56
C GLY A 162 -6.46 -15.47 28.25
N SER A 163 -6.27 -16.51 29.08
CA SER A 163 -7.32 -17.08 29.93
C SER A 163 -7.99 -15.92 30.65
N LYS A 164 -9.23 -15.61 30.27
CA LYS A 164 -10.07 -14.71 31.06
C LYS A 164 -10.24 -15.36 32.43
N LYS A 165 -9.44 -14.92 33.42
CA LYS A 165 -9.72 -15.23 34.81
C LYS A 165 -11.16 -14.80 35.09
N PRO A 166 -11.99 -15.66 35.69
CA PRO A 166 -13.37 -15.28 36.00
C PRO A 166 -13.33 -14.09 36.96
N PHE A 167 -13.99 -13.03 36.56
CA PHE A 167 -14.15 -11.81 37.38
C PHE A 167 -15.03 -12.17 38.55
N ASN A 168 -14.40 -12.44 39.73
CA ASN A 168 -15.09 -12.76 40.98
C ASN A 168 -15.78 -11.47 41.45
N LYS A 169 -17.11 -11.40 41.31
CA LYS A 169 -17.94 -10.34 41.88
C LYS A 169 -17.96 -10.49 43.40
N GLY A 170 -16.90 -10.09 44.07
CA GLY A 170 -16.89 -9.89 45.51
C GLY A 170 -17.89 -8.78 45.88
N LYS A 171 -18.93 -9.16 46.62
CA LYS A 171 -19.90 -8.25 47.21
C LYS A 171 -19.16 -7.25 48.10
N ARG A 172 -19.14 -5.98 47.76
CA ARG A 172 -18.70 -4.91 48.66
C ARG A 172 -19.82 -4.67 49.69
N PRO A 173 -19.53 -4.67 50.99
CA PRO A 173 -20.54 -4.30 52.01
C PRO A 173 -20.85 -2.81 51.93
N PHE A 174 -22.13 -2.54 51.91
CA PHE A 174 -22.73 -1.21 51.92
C PHE A 174 -22.53 -0.58 53.29
N ASN A 175 -21.56 0.33 53.45
CA ASN A 175 -21.36 1.02 54.71
C ASN A 175 -22.08 2.37 54.68
N LYS A 176 -23.29 2.36 55.30
CA LYS A 176 -24.15 3.51 55.47
C LYS A 176 -23.66 4.28 56.72
N LYS A 177 -22.93 5.38 56.54
CA LYS A 177 -22.72 6.34 57.62
C LYS A 177 -23.16 7.72 57.15
N TRP A 178 -24.40 8.01 57.41
CA TRP A 178 -24.92 9.36 57.45
C TRP A 178 -24.31 10.08 58.65
N ARG A 179 -23.67 11.25 58.45
CA ARG A 179 -23.47 12.25 59.49
C ARG A 179 -23.98 13.57 58.97
N SER A 180 -25.07 13.96 59.67
CA SER A 180 -25.64 15.29 59.67
C SER A 180 -24.63 16.33 60.15
N GLY A 181 -24.45 17.41 59.43
CA GLY A 181 -23.73 18.61 59.84
C GLY A 181 -24.50 19.84 59.39
N LYS A 182 -25.01 20.57 60.36
CA LYS A 182 -25.83 21.79 60.27
C LYS A 182 -25.08 22.94 59.59
N PRO A 183 -25.78 23.89 58.98
CA PRO A 183 -25.20 25.11 58.45
C PRO A 183 -24.89 26.10 59.61
N LYS A 184 -23.72 26.74 59.53
CA LYS A 184 -23.45 27.96 60.32
C LYS A 184 -23.54 29.16 59.38
N ASN A 185 -24.49 30.00 59.73
CA ASN A 185 -24.62 31.39 59.32
C ASN A 185 -23.59 32.21 60.03
N ASN A 186 -22.95 33.14 59.42
CA ASN A 186 -22.56 34.46 59.92
C ASN A 186 -21.66 35.14 58.85
N GLY A 187 -22.07 36.28 58.52
CA GLY A 187 -21.58 37.61 58.63
C GLY A 187 -21.44 38.30 57.31
#